data_14baf4ee564d8f9d8a83d5da995113be
#
_entry.id   14baf4ee564d8f9d8a83d5da995113be
#
_cell.length_a   1.000
_cell.length_b   1.000
_cell.length_c   1.000
_cell.angle_alpha   90.00
_cell.angle_beta   90.00
_cell.angle_gamma   90.00
#
_symmetry.space_group_name_H-M   'P 1'
#
loop_
_entity.id
_entity.type
_entity.pdbx_description
1 polymer ?
#
loop_
_entity_poly.entity_id
_entity_poly.type
_entity_poly.pdbx_seq_one_letter_code
_entity_poly.pdbx_strand_id
1 'polypeptide(L)'
;MFPSQHHKALRRTLQRSYLEVIPAKGIKEKLAVLPQGAWVAITCSPTKPVEATLDLTEQLDNRGLRLIPHIAARMVRDRSHLKDILARLDAMQIHSIFVPGGDKDQPIGDYSSCLELLQDMAELGHRIPDVGVAAYPEGHPSIDNETLTEALLAKQHLATYFVTQLCFDADLIMGWLADMRARGLTLQAWLGLPGVAERNKLLATSLRIGVGDSARFITKQ
;
A
#
# COMPACT_ATOMS: atom_id res chain seq x y z
N MET A 1 24.95 -13.17 -25.54
CA MET A 1 23.76 -12.38 -25.96
C MET A 1 23.48 -11.35 -24.87
N PHE A 2 23.68 -10.06 -25.15
CA PHE A 2 23.40 -9.01 -24.16
C PHE A 2 21.88 -8.84 -24.00
N PRO A 3 21.36 -8.73 -22.74
CA PRO A 3 19.94 -8.53 -22.53
C PRO A 3 19.47 -7.21 -23.20
N SER A 4 18.31 -7.26 -23.86
CA SER A 4 17.70 -6.08 -24.48
C SER A 4 17.50 -4.94 -23.47
N GLN A 5 17.34 -3.69 -23.93
CA GLN A 5 17.07 -2.56 -23.02
C GLN A 5 15.83 -2.80 -22.16
N HIS A 6 14.80 -3.47 -22.70
CA HIS A 6 13.61 -3.89 -21.96
C HIS A 6 13.92 -4.85 -20.79
N HIS A 7 14.76 -5.85 -20.99
CA HIS A 7 15.16 -6.77 -19.92
C HIS A 7 15.93 -6.07 -18.81
N LYS A 8 16.78 -5.09 -19.15
CA LYS A 8 17.49 -4.28 -18.15
C LYS A 8 16.53 -3.39 -17.35
N ALA A 9 15.56 -2.76 -18.01
CA ALA A 9 14.55 -1.94 -17.36
C ALA A 9 13.67 -2.79 -16.42
N LEU A 10 13.14 -3.92 -16.90
CA LEU A 10 12.34 -4.85 -16.10
C LEU A 10 13.11 -5.35 -14.86
N ARG A 11 14.37 -5.74 -15.03
CA ARG A 11 15.21 -6.19 -13.91
C ARG A 11 15.40 -5.10 -12.86
N ARG A 12 15.62 -3.84 -13.28
CA ARG A 12 15.73 -2.70 -12.37
C ARG A 12 14.42 -2.45 -11.62
N THR A 13 13.28 -2.55 -12.29
CA THR A 13 11.95 -2.40 -11.69
C THR A 13 11.71 -3.49 -10.64
N LEU A 14 11.96 -4.75 -10.98
CA LEU A 14 11.81 -5.88 -10.04
C LEU A 14 12.74 -5.79 -8.84
N GLN A 15 13.96 -5.27 -9.01
CA GLN A 15 14.89 -5.05 -7.89
C GLN A 15 14.44 -3.96 -6.90
N ARG A 16 13.51 -3.10 -7.32
CA ARG A 16 12.93 -2.04 -6.50
C ARG A 16 11.53 -2.39 -5.98
N SER A 17 10.98 -3.54 -6.38
CA SER A 17 9.67 -3.98 -5.90
C SER A 17 9.73 -4.35 -4.42
N TYR A 18 8.60 -4.23 -3.75
CA TYR A 18 8.40 -4.78 -2.43
C TYR A 18 7.38 -5.92 -2.46
N LEU A 19 7.49 -6.81 -1.48
CA LEU A 19 6.53 -7.88 -1.25
C LEU A 19 5.54 -7.45 -0.19
N GLU A 20 4.27 -7.65 -0.46
CA GLU A 20 3.20 -7.36 0.47
C GLU A 20 2.80 -8.63 1.23
N VAL A 21 2.77 -8.56 2.55
CA VAL A 21 2.46 -9.68 3.43
C VAL A 21 1.44 -9.31 4.50
N ILE A 22 0.67 -10.29 4.92
CA ILE A 22 -0.32 -10.16 6.00
C ILE A 22 0.27 -10.76 7.29
N PRO A 23 0.09 -10.15 8.47
CA PRO A 23 0.46 -10.74 9.75
C PRO A 23 -0.28 -12.07 9.96
N ALA A 24 0.40 -13.19 9.68
CA ALA A 24 -0.14 -14.55 9.75
C ALA A 24 0.87 -15.51 10.39
N LYS A 25 0.36 -16.63 10.91
CA LYS A 25 1.21 -17.70 11.46
C LYS A 25 2.18 -18.23 10.38
N GLY A 26 3.45 -18.36 10.72
CA GLY A 26 4.49 -18.87 9.82
C GLY A 26 5.00 -17.85 8.78
N ILE A 27 4.61 -16.58 8.87
CA ILE A 27 5.08 -15.57 7.91
C ILE A 27 6.57 -15.25 8.07
N LYS A 28 7.09 -15.29 9.30
CA LYS A 28 8.52 -15.02 9.57
C LYS A 28 9.43 -16.03 8.93
N GLU A 29 9.04 -17.31 8.95
CA GLU A 29 9.76 -18.40 8.32
C GLU A 29 9.78 -18.24 6.80
N LYS A 30 8.66 -17.82 6.21
CA LYS A 30 8.57 -17.54 4.76
C LYS A 30 9.44 -16.34 4.35
N LEU A 31 9.54 -15.32 5.20
CA LEU A 31 10.36 -14.14 4.94
C LEU A 31 11.86 -14.39 5.18
N ALA A 32 12.24 -15.47 5.87
CA ALA A 32 13.63 -15.79 6.16
C ALA A 32 14.49 -16.07 4.90
N VAL A 33 13.85 -16.40 3.76
CA VAL A 33 14.56 -16.65 2.49
C VAL A 33 14.82 -15.37 1.70
N LEU A 34 14.29 -14.23 2.12
CA LEU A 34 14.50 -12.96 1.42
C LEU A 34 15.94 -12.45 1.62
N PRO A 35 16.52 -11.87 0.57
CA PRO A 35 17.84 -11.28 0.69
C PRO A 35 17.83 -10.05 1.61
N GLN A 36 18.98 -9.73 2.17
CA GLN A 36 19.20 -8.49 2.92
C GLN A 36 18.82 -7.27 2.07
N GLY A 37 18.17 -6.29 2.68
CA GLY A 37 17.72 -5.09 2.01
C GLY A 37 16.44 -5.28 1.17
N ALA A 38 15.83 -6.46 1.16
CA ALA A 38 14.53 -6.66 0.50
C ALA A 38 13.46 -5.80 1.16
N TRP A 39 12.60 -5.20 0.34
CA TRP A 39 11.47 -4.40 0.81
C TRP A 39 10.26 -5.28 1.10
N VAL A 40 9.65 -5.09 2.27
CA VAL A 40 8.48 -5.85 2.72
C VAL A 40 7.45 -4.90 3.27
N ALA A 41 6.28 -4.84 2.63
CA ALA A 41 5.11 -4.15 3.16
C ALA A 41 4.30 -5.11 4.04
N ILE A 42 3.89 -4.64 5.22
CA ILE A 42 3.14 -5.43 6.19
C ILE A 42 1.73 -4.86 6.28
N THR A 43 0.75 -5.56 5.69
CA THR A 43 -0.62 -5.05 5.57
C THR A 43 -1.38 -5.11 6.88
N CYS A 44 -2.39 -4.24 7.02
CA CYS A 44 -3.42 -4.40 8.03
C CYS A 44 -4.42 -5.49 7.62
N SER A 45 -4.92 -6.24 8.58
CA SER A 45 -6.02 -7.17 8.37
C SER A 45 -7.27 -6.62 9.06
N PRO A 46 -8.45 -6.56 8.41
CA PRO A 46 -9.67 -6.05 9.04
C PRO A 46 -10.11 -6.87 10.27
N THR A 47 -9.59 -8.10 10.41
CA THR A 47 -9.89 -9.00 11.54
C THR A 47 -8.91 -8.90 12.69
N LYS A 48 -7.84 -8.10 12.56
CA LYS A 48 -6.81 -7.90 13.59
C LYS A 48 -6.65 -6.42 13.90
N PRO A 49 -6.23 -6.06 15.13
CA PRO A 49 -5.90 -4.67 15.43
C PRO A 49 -4.64 -4.22 14.67
N VAL A 50 -4.43 -2.90 14.54
CA VAL A 50 -3.25 -2.33 13.88
C VAL A 50 -1.95 -2.74 14.57
N GLU A 51 -2.01 -3.01 15.85
CA GLU A 51 -0.91 -3.51 16.67
C GLU A 51 -0.31 -4.80 16.10
N ALA A 52 -1.11 -5.67 15.50
CA ALA A 52 -0.58 -6.89 14.89
C ALA A 52 0.37 -6.61 13.71
N THR A 53 0.18 -5.50 13.00
CA THR A 53 1.10 -5.02 11.96
C THR A 53 2.38 -4.47 12.61
N LEU A 54 2.27 -3.67 13.65
CA LEU A 54 3.40 -3.09 14.37
C LEU A 54 4.24 -4.18 15.07
N ASP A 55 3.59 -5.15 15.72
CA ASP A 55 4.27 -6.27 16.38
C ASP A 55 5.07 -7.13 15.39
N LEU A 56 4.51 -7.38 14.20
CA LEU A 56 5.26 -8.08 13.16
C LEU A 56 6.42 -7.23 12.62
N THR A 57 6.23 -5.93 12.48
CA THR A 57 7.28 -4.99 12.09
C THR A 57 8.45 -5.04 13.07
N GLU A 58 8.20 -4.92 14.37
CA GLU A 58 9.21 -5.04 15.43
C GLU A 58 9.95 -6.37 15.38
N GLN A 59 9.22 -7.48 15.16
CA GLN A 59 9.82 -8.82 15.07
C GLN A 59 10.72 -9.01 13.85
N LEU A 60 10.56 -8.20 12.81
CA LEU A 60 11.34 -8.25 11.56
C LEU A 60 12.45 -7.20 11.49
N ASP A 61 12.43 -6.20 12.35
CA ASP A 61 13.32 -5.04 12.30
C ASP A 61 14.81 -5.42 12.28
N ASN A 62 15.20 -6.40 13.07
CA ASN A 62 16.60 -6.87 13.16
C ASN A 62 17.03 -7.84 12.03
N ARG A 63 16.19 -8.04 10.99
CA ARG A 63 16.47 -8.99 9.90
C ARG A 63 17.15 -8.37 8.67
N GLY A 64 17.46 -7.09 8.71
CA GLY A 64 18.04 -6.37 7.58
C GLY A 64 17.09 -6.18 6.41
N LEU A 65 15.79 -6.28 6.65
CA LEU A 65 14.72 -5.97 5.70
C LEU A 65 14.38 -4.48 5.76
N ARG A 66 13.85 -3.95 4.66
CA ARG A 66 13.27 -2.61 4.61
C ARG A 66 11.76 -2.73 4.77
N LEU A 67 11.25 -2.28 5.90
CA LEU A 67 9.86 -2.51 6.29
C LEU A 67 8.98 -1.31 5.96
N ILE A 68 7.77 -1.60 5.43
CA ILE A 68 6.72 -0.63 5.12
C ILE A 68 5.44 -1.08 5.84
N PRO A 69 5.27 -0.77 7.14
CA PRO A 69 4.03 -1.09 7.82
C PRO A 69 2.87 -0.26 7.27
N HIS A 70 1.73 -0.91 7.08
CA HIS A 70 0.48 -0.25 6.73
C HIS A 70 -0.22 0.23 8.00
N ILE A 71 -0.68 1.48 8.00
CA ILE A 71 -1.46 2.08 9.08
C ILE A 71 -2.82 2.47 8.51
N ALA A 72 -3.78 1.55 8.57
CA ALA A 72 -5.12 1.78 8.05
C ALA A 72 -5.89 2.76 8.95
N ALA A 73 -6.35 3.88 8.40
CA ALA A 73 -6.97 4.96 9.16
C ALA A 73 -8.15 4.48 10.02
N ARG A 74 -9.07 3.70 9.44
CA ARG A 74 -10.24 3.13 10.14
C ARG A 74 -9.91 2.13 11.26
N MET A 75 -8.62 1.84 11.47
CA MET A 75 -8.12 0.96 12.55
C MET A 75 -7.37 1.73 13.64
N VAL A 76 -7.31 3.05 13.56
CA VAL A 76 -6.74 3.93 14.57
C VAL A 76 -7.89 4.52 15.38
N ARG A 77 -7.81 4.43 16.73
CA ARG A 77 -8.91 4.85 17.62
C ARG A 77 -9.06 6.36 17.68
N ASP A 78 -7.99 7.03 18.04
CA ASP A 78 -7.97 8.45 18.37
C ASP A 78 -6.55 9.02 18.20
N ARG A 79 -6.43 10.31 18.43
CA ARG A 79 -5.15 11.04 18.34
C ARG A 79 -4.08 10.53 19.32
N SER A 80 -4.48 10.06 20.52
CA SER A 80 -3.54 9.48 21.48
C SER A 80 -2.98 8.16 20.95
N HIS A 81 -3.84 7.30 20.42
CA HIS A 81 -3.43 6.05 19.80
C HIS A 81 -2.52 6.28 18.59
N LEU A 82 -2.83 7.29 17.76
CA LEU A 82 -1.96 7.68 16.64
C LEU A 82 -0.57 8.10 17.14
N LYS A 83 -0.49 8.88 18.21
CA LYS A 83 0.78 9.28 18.82
C LYS A 83 1.60 8.08 19.30
N ASP A 84 0.95 7.08 19.91
CA ASP A 84 1.62 5.85 20.32
C ASP A 84 2.15 5.04 19.14
N ILE A 85 1.36 4.95 18.05
CA ILE A 85 1.79 4.32 16.80
C ILE A 85 3.02 5.03 16.22
N LEU A 86 2.98 6.36 16.10
CA LEU A 86 4.11 7.15 15.59
C LEU A 86 5.35 7.00 16.45
N ALA A 87 5.23 6.95 17.76
CA ALA A 87 6.35 6.71 18.69
C ALA A 87 6.98 5.31 18.48
N ARG A 88 6.16 4.27 18.28
CA ARG A 88 6.66 2.93 17.94
C ARG A 88 7.40 2.90 16.62
N LEU A 89 6.87 3.57 15.58
CA LEU A 89 7.51 3.66 14.27
C LEU A 89 8.84 4.43 14.32
N ASP A 90 8.90 5.50 15.09
CA ASP A 90 10.14 6.28 15.33
C ASP A 90 11.20 5.46 16.07
N ALA A 91 10.82 4.71 17.09
CA ALA A 91 11.71 3.81 17.83
C ALA A 91 12.33 2.71 16.96
N MET A 92 11.59 2.21 15.96
CA MET A 92 12.07 1.26 14.95
C MET A 92 12.81 1.96 13.79
N GLN A 93 12.91 3.27 13.78
CA GLN A 93 13.49 4.06 12.68
C GLN A 93 12.85 3.74 11.32
N ILE A 94 11.53 3.56 11.28
CA ILE A 94 10.81 3.26 10.03
C ILE A 94 10.89 4.45 9.08
N HIS A 95 11.40 4.20 7.87
CA HIS A 95 11.57 5.22 6.83
C HIS A 95 10.37 5.35 5.91
N SER A 96 9.55 4.32 5.78
CA SER A 96 8.40 4.32 4.87
C SER A 96 7.19 3.66 5.51
N ILE A 97 6.03 4.27 5.34
CA ILE A 97 4.74 3.69 5.72
C ILE A 97 3.75 3.78 4.55
N PHE A 98 2.71 2.98 4.62
CA PHE A 98 1.57 3.11 3.72
C PHE A 98 0.29 3.31 4.52
N VAL A 99 -0.48 4.35 4.17
CA VAL A 99 -1.68 4.77 4.91
C VAL A 99 -2.92 4.59 4.02
N PRO A 100 -3.56 3.40 4.02
CA PRO A 100 -4.85 3.20 3.38
C PRO A 100 -5.99 3.70 4.26
N GLY A 101 -7.18 3.89 3.68
CA GLY A 101 -8.41 4.11 4.46
C GLY A 101 -8.72 2.93 5.37
N GLY A 102 -8.61 1.71 4.85
CA GLY A 102 -8.91 0.45 5.53
C GLY A 102 -10.28 -0.11 5.15
N ASP A 103 -10.39 -1.45 5.23
CA ASP A 103 -11.54 -2.24 4.76
C ASP A 103 -12.64 -2.47 5.82
N LYS A 104 -12.56 -1.82 6.96
CA LYS A 104 -13.61 -1.90 7.98
C LYS A 104 -14.83 -1.09 7.54
N ASP A 105 -16.02 -1.70 7.62
CA ASP A 105 -17.30 -1.02 7.31
C ASP A 105 -17.52 0.18 8.23
N GLN A 106 -17.19 0.03 9.52
CA GLN A 106 -17.22 1.10 10.50
C GLN A 106 -15.81 1.35 11.04
N PRO A 107 -15.37 2.62 11.14
CA PRO A 107 -14.16 2.96 11.86
C PRO A 107 -14.22 2.49 13.30
N ILE A 108 -13.10 2.10 13.88
CA ILE A 108 -13.06 1.74 15.32
C ILE A 108 -12.93 2.96 16.24
N GLY A 109 -12.74 4.15 15.66
CA GLY A 109 -12.54 5.40 16.37
C GLY A 109 -12.81 6.61 15.50
N ASP A 110 -12.05 7.69 15.70
CA ASP A 110 -12.31 9.02 15.16
C ASP A 110 -11.99 9.16 13.66
N TYR A 111 -11.15 8.27 13.08
CA TYR A 111 -10.70 8.41 11.69
C TYR A 111 -11.57 7.60 10.73
N SER A 112 -12.35 8.30 9.92
CA SER A 112 -13.18 7.71 8.86
C SER A 112 -12.44 7.59 7.53
N SER A 113 -11.40 8.41 7.32
CA SER A 113 -10.65 8.51 6.08
C SER A 113 -9.13 8.61 6.29
N CYS A 114 -8.39 8.25 5.24
CA CYS A 114 -6.95 8.41 5.20
C CYS A 114 -6.53 9.89 5.35
N LEU A 115 -7.30 10.83 4.79
CA LEU A 115 -6.97 12.25 4.84
C LEU A 115 -6.96 12.79 6.28
N GLU A 116 -7.97 12.46 7.07
CA GLU A 116 -8.06 12.85 8.49
C GLU A 116 -6.85 12.35 9.29
N LEU A 117 -6.48 11.07 9.10
CA LEU A 117 -5.31 10.51 9.76
C LEU A 117 -4.01 11.21 9.36
N LEU A 118 -3.83 11.49 8.06
CA LEU A 118 -2.63 12.18 7.56
C LEU A 118 -2.53 13.62 8.08
N GLN A 119 -3.65 14.33 8.22
CA GLN A 119 -3.68 15.68 8.80
C GLN A 119 -3.22 15.65 10.25
N ASP A 120 -3.74 14.75 11.05
CA ASP A 120 -3.32 14.61 12.44
C ASP A 120 -1.87 14.13 12.56
N MET A 121 -1.38 13.26 11.68
CA MET A 121 0.03 12.88 11.62
C MET A 121 0.92 14.11 11.36
N ALA A 122 0.56 14.97 10.44
CA ALA A 122 1.31 16.18 10.12
C ALA A 122 1.32 17.17 11.28
N GLU A 123 0.19 17.36 11.97
CA GLU A 123 0.07 18.23 13.15
C GLU A 123 0.87 17.68 14.37
N LEU A 124 0.88 16.37 14.58
CA LEU A 124 1.68 15.75 15.63
C LEU A 124 3.18 15.84 15.37
N GLY A 125 3.56 16.00 14.11
CA GLY A 125 4.95 16.03 13.67
C GLY A 125 5.58 14.63 13.72
N HIS A 126 5.74 14.00 12.56
CA HIS A 126 6.42 12.71 12.43
C HIS A 126 7.75 12.87 11.68
N ARG A 127 8.65 11.88 11.85
CA ARG A 127 9.97 11.86 11.18
C ARG A 127 10.04 10.86 10.02
N ILE A 128 8.92 10.28 9.61
CA ILE A 128 8.85 9.29 8.55
C ILE A 128 9.00 9.99 7.20
N PRO A 129 10.08 9.71 6.43
CA PRO A 129 10.35 10.41 5.16
C PRO A 129 9.36 10.06 4.06
N ASP A 130 8.96 8.78 3.98
CA ASP A 130 8.14 8.27 2.90
C ASP A 130 6.75 7.85 3.40
N VAL A 131 5.73 8.57 2.96
CA VAL A 131 4.33 8.28 3.28
C VAL A 131 3.56 7.97 2.00
N GLY A 132 3.09 6.73 1.88
CA GLY A 132 2.32 6.25 0.74
C GLY A 132 0.81 6.27 0.99
N VAL A 133 0.04 6.50 -0.07
CA VAL A 133 -1.42 6.47 -0.07
C VAL A 133 -1.97 5.61 -1.19
N ALA A 134 -3.21 5.13 -1.06
CA ALA A 134 -3.84 4.29 -2.07
C ALA A 134 -4.41 5.11 -3.25
N ALA A 135 -4.35 4.50 -4.46
CA ALA A 135 -4.98 4.99 -5.67
C ALA A 135 -5.68 3.85 -6.41
N TYR A 136 -6.73 4.16 -7.18
CA TYR A 136 -7.65 3.17 -7.76
C TYR A 136 -7.87 3.43 -9.25
N PRO A 137 -6.97 2.99 -10.14
CA PRO A 137 -7.11 3.21 -11.59
C PRO A 137 -8.38 2.59 -12.19
N GLU A 138 -8.82 1.43 -11.71
CA GLU A 138 -10.06 0.75 -12.13
C GLU A 138 -11.30 1.20 -11.32
N GLY A 139 -11.15 2.22 -10.43
CA GLY A 139 -12.20 2.62 -9.51
C GLY A 139 -12.28 1.76 -8.25
N HIS A 140 -13.33 1.97 -7.47
CA HIS A 140 -13.60 1.28 -6.21
C HIS A 140 -15.07 0.82 -6.18
N PRO A 141 -15.40 -0.36 -5.65
CA PRO A 141 -16.76 -0.89 -5.71
C PRO A 141 -17.84 -0.05 -5.02
N SER A 142 -17.46 0.78 -4.05
CA SER A 142 -18.38 1.58 -3.24
C SER A 142 -18.09 3.07 -3.20
N ILE A 143 -17.09 3.56 -3.94
CA ILE A 143 -16.71 4.98 -3.98
C ILE A 143 -16.62 5.38 -5.45
N ASP A 144 -17.28 6.48 -5.83
CA ASP A 144 -17.22 6.98 -7.20
C ASP A 144 -15.85 7.56 -7.57
N ASN A 145 -15.57 7.61 -8.86
CA ASN A 145 -14.25 7.98 -9.37
C ASN A 145 -13.87 9.44 -9.09
N GLU A 146 -14.84 10.36 -9.05
CA GLU A 146 -14.53 11.76 -8.76
C GLU A 146 -14.14 11.94 -7.29
N THR A 147 -14.88 11.32 -6.37
CA THR A 147 -14.52 11.27 -4.94
C THR A 147 -13.14 10.65 -4.72
N LEU A 148 -12.79 9.58 -5.43
CA LEU A 148 -11.45 8.96 -5.36
C LEU A 148 -10.36 9.91 -5.86
N THR A 149 -10.62 10.64 -6.94
CA THR A 149 -9.71 11.60 -7.55
C THR A 149 -9.47 12.79 -6.61
N GLU A 150 -10.54 13.41 -6.11
CA GLU A 150 -10.47 14.52 -5.17
C GLU A 150 -9.72 14.12 -3.89
N ALA A 151 -10.02 12.94 -3.34
CA ALA A 151 -9.36 12.41 -2.17
C ALA A 151 -7.86 12.16 -2.39
N LEU A 152 -7.45 11.72 -3.58
CA LEU A 152 -6.03 11.54 -3.89
C LEU A 152 -5.30 12.87 -4.03
N LEU A 153 -5.90 13.84 -4.74
CA LEU A 153 -5.36 15.19 -4.89
C LEU A 153 -5.27 15.92 -3.55
N ALA A 154 -6.27 15.79 -2.67
CA ALA A 154 -6.26 16.38 -1.35
C ALA A 154 -5.12 15.85 -0.45
N LYS A 155 -4.73 14.59 -0.63
CA LYS A 155 -3.66 13.95 0.16
C LYS A 155 -2.24 14.24 -0.35
N GLN A 156 -2.07 14.76 -1.57
CA GLN A 156 -0.76 14.80 -2.20
C GLN A 156 0.30 15.66 -1.48
N HIS A 157 -0.09 16.65 -0.70
CA HIS A 157 0.83 17.47 0.09
C HIS A 157 1.18 16.85 1.47
N LEU A 158 0.51 15.77 1.84
CA LEU A 158 0.73 15.00 3.07
C LEU A 158 1.38 13.62 2.79
N ALA A 159 1.59 13.29 1.50
CA ALA A 159 2.15 12.04 1.05
C ALA A 159 3.34 12.26 0.12
N THR A 160 4.17 11.23 -0.08
CA THR A 160 5.34 11.29 -0.99
C THR A 160 5.15 10.38 -2.20
N TYR A 161 4.33 9.33 -2.09
CA TYR A 161 4.02 8.42 -3.18
C TYR A 161 2.60 7.88 -3.06
N PHE A 162 2.11 7.31 -4.14
CA PHE A 162 0.89 6.50 -4.09
C PHE A 162 1.14 5.11 -4.65
N VAL A 163 0.34 4.15 -4.23
CA VAL A 163 0.33 2.78 -4.75
C VAL A 163 -1.03 2.50 -5.38
N THR A 164 -1.04 2.03 -6.62
CA THR A 164 -2.29 1.63 -7.25
C THR A 164 -2.84 0.35 -6.62
N GLN A 165 -4.16 0.23 -6.56
CA GLN A 165 -4.78 -1.08 -6.40
C GLN A 165 -4.30 -2.02 -7.51
N LEU A 166 -4.35 -3.32 -7.25
CA LEU A 166 -4.01 -4.35 -8.22
C LEU A 166 -4.71 -4.07 -9.56
N CYS A 167 -3.94 -3.94 -10.64
CA CYS A 167 -4.43 -3.73 -11.99
C CYS A 167 -3.52 -4.44 -12.99
N PHE A 168 -4.12 -5.14 -13.98
CA PHE A 168 -3.40 -5.91 -14.99
C PHE A 168 -3.40 -5.21 -16.38
N ASP A 169 -4.18 -4.15 -16.52
CA ASP A 169 -4.29 -3.40 -17.77
C ASP A 169 -3.32 -2.21 -17.77
N ALA A 170 -2.23 -2.36 -18.53
CA ALA A 170 -1.20 -1.32 -18.60
C ALA A 170 -1.71 -0.04 -19.29
N ASP A 171 -2.57 -0.18 -20.31
CA ASP A 171 -3.09 0.96 -21.06
C ASP A 171 -4.07 1.77 -20.18
N LEU A 172 -4.90 1.07 -19.39
CA LEU A 172 -5.77 1.70 -18.41
C LEU A 172 -4.96 2.47 -17.37
N ILE A 173 -3.92 1.84 -16.77
CA ILE A 173 -3.05 2.52 -15.79
C ILE A 173 -2.41 3.77 -16.41
N MET A 174 -1.88 3.66 -17.62
CA MET A 174 -1.19 4.77 -18.30
C MET A 174 -2.15 5.91 -18.64
N GLY A 175 -3.37 5.59 -19.12
CA GLY A 175 -4.42 6.58 -19.38
C GLY A 175 -4.85 7.28 -18.11
N TRP A 176 -5.18 6.52 -17.07
CA TRP A 176 -5.53 7.07 -15.76
C TRP A 176 -4.43 7.96 -15.18
N LEU A 177 -3.16 7.52 -15.27
CA LEU A 177 -2.04 8.31 -14.77
C LEU A 177 -1.88 9.62 -15.55
N ALA A 178 -2.06 9.62 -16.87
CA ALA A 178 -2.01 10.83 -17.70
C ALA A 178 -3.10 11.82 -17.27
N ASP A 179 -4.33 11.34 -17.05
CA ASP A 179 -5.44 12.17 -16.57
C ASP A 179 -5.16 12.76 -15.17
N MET A 180 -4.63 11.96 -14.26
CA MET A 180 -4.27 12.43 -12.93
C MET A 180 -3.13 13.46 -12.96
N ARG A 181 -2.15 13.29 -13.85
CA ARG A 181 -1.08 14.29 -14.08
C ARG A 181 -1.64 15.59 -14.65
N ALA A 182 -2.58 15.53 -15.59
CA ALA A 182 -3.27 16.70 -16.12
C ALA A 182 -4.08 17.46 -15.06
N ARG A 183 -4.60 16.75 -14.06
CA ARG A 183 -5.29 17.33 -12.88
C ARG A 183 -4.32 17.84 -11.79
N GLY A 184 -3.01 17.72 -11.99
CA GLY A 184 -1.99 18.28 -11.08
C GLY A 184 -1.44 17.29 -10.04
N LEU A 185 -1.68 15.98 -10.17
CA LEU A 185 -1.06 14.98 -9.29
C LEU A 185 0.44 14.88 -9.57
N THR A 186 1.26 15.13 -8.55
CA THR A 186 2.74 15.12 -8.65
C THR A 186 3.40 13.94 -7.96
N LEU A 187 2.68 13.21 -7.12
CA LEU A 187 3.21 12.09 -6.33
C LEU A 187 3.87 11.02 -7.21
N GLN A 188 4.91 10.37 -6.69
CA GLN A 188 5.52 9.21 -7.33
C GLN A 188 4.53 8.04 -7.39
N ALA A 189 4.42 7.39 -8.57
CA ALA A 189 3.54 6.25 -8.78
C ALA A 189 4.27 4.94 -8.49
N TRP A 190 3.64 4.06 -7.70
CA TRP A 190 3.99 2.67 -7.53
C TRP A 190 2.82 1.81 -7.99
N LEU A 191 3.11 0.72 -8.71
CA LEU A 191 2.08 -0.13 -9.29
C LEU A 191 1.87 -1.37 -8.46
N GLY A 192 0.61 -1.63 -8.08
CA GLY A 192 0.19 -2.88 -7.47
C GLY A 192 0.11 -3.98 -8.52
N LEU A 193 1.00 -4.96 -8.46
CA LEU A 193 1.02 -6.11 -9.36
C LEU A 193 0.87 -7.40 -8.56
N PRO A 194 0.24 -8.44 -9.13
CA PRO A 194 0.17 -9.73 -8.47
C PRO A 194 1.56 -10.35 -8.38
N GLY A 195 1.88 -10.91 -7.23
CA GLY A 195 2.99 -11.83 -7.09
C GLY A 195 2.68 -13.18 -7.78
N VAL A 196 3.61 -14.13 -7.67
CA VAL A 196 3.38 -15.50 -8.14
C VAL A 196 2.27 -16.14 -7.29
N ALA A 197 1.10 -16.32 -7.89
CA ALA A 197 -0.08 -16.89 -7.24
C ALA A 197 -0.79 -17.87 -8.16
N GLU A 198 -1.49 -18.83 -7.57
CA GLU A 198 -2.37 -19.72 -8.33
C GLU A 198 -3.51 -18.91 -8.97
N ARG A 199 -3.83 -19.23 -10.23
CA ARG A 199 -4.85 -18.52 -11.02
C ARG A 199 -6.18 -18.35 -10.29
N ASN A 200 -6.68 -19.41 -9.64
CA ASN A 200 -7.95 -19.37 -8.92
C ASN A 200 -7.91 -18.43 -7.71
N LYS A 201 -6.78 -18.40 -6.98
CA LYS A 201 -6.60 -17.46 -5.87
C LYS A 201 -6.51 -16.01 -6.34
N LEU A 202 -5.82 -15.80 -7.46
CA LEU A 202 -5.71 -14.48 -8.06
C LEU A 202 -7.07 -13.96 -8.52
N LEU A 203 -7.86 -14.80 -9.22
CA LEU A 203 -9.21 -14.46 -9.65
C LEU A 203 -10.12 -14.14 -8.45
N ALA A 204 -10.13 -14.98 -7.42
CA ALA A 204 -10.93 -14.75 -6.21
C ALA A 204 -10.53 -13.44 -5.49
N THR A 205 -9.23 -13.13 -5.45
CA THR A 205 -8.76 -11.87 -4.89
C THR A 205 -9.21 -10.68 -5.72
N SER A 206 -9.06 -10.73 -7.05
CA SER A 206 -9.46 -9.66 -7.97
C SER A 206 -10.96 -9.34 -7.86
N LEU A 207 -11.80 -10.37 -7.76
CA LEU A 207 -13.24 -10.19 -7.57
C LEU A 207 -13.57 -9.55 -6.22
N ARG A 208 -12.87 -9.95 -5.16
CA ARG A 208 -13.09 -9.41 -3.81
C ARG A 208 -12.72 -7.93 -3.69
N ILE A 209 -11.64 -7.50 -4.34
CA ILE A 209 -11.17 -6.10 -4.30
C ILE A 209 -11.82 -5.22 -5.37
N GLY A 210 -12.74 -5.78 -6.18
CA GLY A 210 -13.55 -5.01 -7.12
C GLY A 210 -12.85 -4.63 -8.44
N VAL A 211 -11.71 -5.27 -8.79
CA VAL A 211 -10.99 -5.04 -10.04
C VAL A 211 -11.54 -5.96 -11.15
N GLY A 212 -12.75 -5.64 -11.63
CA GLY A 212 -13.52 -6.50 -12.56
C GLY A 212 -12.88 -6.63 -13.95
N ASP A 213 -12.26 -5.59 -14.46
CA ASP A 213 -11.60 -5.61 -15.77
C ASP A 213 -10.28 -6.38 -15.69
N SER A 214 -9.53 -6.24 -14.61
CA SER A 214 -8.39 -7.08 -14.29
C SER A 214 -8.77 -8.56 -14.14
N ALA A 215 -9.93 -8.88 -13.54
CA ALA A 215 -10.43 -10.25 -13.46
C ALA A 215 -10.72 -10.86 -14.85
N ARG A 216 -11.27 -10.07 -15.79
CA ARG A 216 -11.48 -10.50 -17.19
C ARG A 216 -10.18 -10.79 -17.92
N PHE A 217 -9.12 -10.04 -17.65
CA PHE A 217 -7.79 -10.29 -18.23
C PHE A 217 -7.26 -11.67 -17.84
N ILE A 218 -7.41 -12.08 -16.58
CA ILE A 218 -7.00 -13.39 -16.07
C ILE A 218 -7.79 -14.54 -16.74
N THR A 219 -9.05 -14.30 -17.11
CA THR A 219 -9.89 -15.35 -17.73
C THR A 219 -9.64 -15.54 -19.21
N LYS A 220 -9.04 -14.56 -19.91
CA LYS A 220 -8.76 -14.61 -21.35
C LYS A 220 -7.42 -15.25 -21.71
N GLN A 221 -6.56 -15.54 -20.74
CA GLN A 221 -5.30 -16.28 -20.89
C GLN A 221 -5.44 -17.71 -20.39
#